data_3db62cff3380de58aacda55845a0413f
#
_entry.id   3db62cff3380de58aacda55845a0413f
#
_cell.length_a   1.000
_cell.length_b   1.000
_cell.length_c   1.000
_cell.angle_alpha   90.00
_cell.angle_beta   90.00
_cell.angle_gamma   90.00
#
_symmetry.space_group_name_H-M   'P 1'
#
loop_
_entity.id
_entity.type
_entity.pdbx_description
1 polymer ?
#
loop_
_entity_poly.entity_id
_entity_poly.type
_entity_poly.pdbx_seq_one_letter_code
_entity_poly.pdbx_strand_id
1 'polypeptide(L)'
;MTSLISKKGILAAVLFLMVSLFSAPAQDMRELMGQSLSRLQQPTPEAFLTCIAELKRIDAMFPDQVAPKYQLALQSLNFAVMNPRAEQTESLLTEAEQTIVALAQMPAADASDVCTLWGFLYMSRIVQDPARNGQRYYLDVIGNYEKALKINPDNALAKQLQEKFSEGMAQAMR
;
A
#
# COMPACT_ATOMS: atom_id res chain seq x y z
N MET A 1 -30.61 -25.01 48.48
CA MET A 1 -31.10 -24.41 47.21
C MET A 1 -29.92 -24.27 46.28
N THR A 2 -29.69 -25.27 45.42
CA THR A 2 -28.61 -25.32 44.46
C THR A 2 -29.14 -24.83 43.11
N SER A 3 -28.67 -23.67 42.68
CA SER A 3 -29.01 -23.07 41.40
C SER A 3 -28.40 -23.88 40.25
N LEU A 4 -29.23 -24.51 39.43
CA LEU A 4 -28.86 -25.12 38.16
C LEU A 4 -28.55 -24.01 37.16
N ILE A 5 -27.29 -23.67 37.02
CA ILE A 5 -26.83 -22.86 35.87
C ILE A 5 -26.96 -23.74 34.63
N SER A 6 -27.88 -23.39 33.74
CA SER A 6 -28.17 -24.14 32.52
C SER A 6 -26.93 -24.23 31.63
N LYS A 7 -26.50 -25.46 31.28
CA LYS A 7 -25.40 -25.74 30.35
C LYS A 7 -25.52 -25.01 29.00
N LYS A 8 -26.74 -24.64 28.61
CA LYS A 8 -27.03 -23.86 27.41
C LYS A 8 -26.60 -22.39 27.52
N GLY A 9 -26.67 -21.80 28.73
CA GLY A 9 -26.22 -20.42 28.97
C GLY A 9 -24.68 -20.27 28.92
N ILE A 10 -23.97 -21.28 29.41
CA ILE A 10 -22.50 -21.29 29.40
C ILE A 10 -21.98 -21.44 27.96
N LEU A 11 -22.61 -22.27 27.12
CA LEU A 11 -22.21 -22.45 25.73
C LEU A 11 -22.40 -21.17 24.88
N ALA A 12 -23.50 -20.44 25.11
CA ALA A 12 -23.78 -19.18 24.44
C ALA A 12 -22.79 -18.06 24.86
N ALA A 13 -22.42 -18.01 26.13
CA ALA A 13 -21.45 -17.03 26.64
C ALA A 13 -20.05 -17.29 26.12
N VAL A 14 -19.62 -18.56 26.01
CA VAL A 14 -18.30 -18.92 25.42
C VAL A 14 -18.27 -18.62 23.94
N LEU A 15 -19.36 -18.86 23.19
CA LEU A 15 -19.41 -18.53 21.75
C LEU A 15 -19.35 -17.01 21.51
N PHE A 16 -20.00 -16.22 22.36
CA PHE A 16 -19.97 -14.74 22.25
C PHE A 16 -18.60 -14.16 22.62
N LEU A 17 -17.90 -14.76 23.59
CA LEU A 17 -16.51 -14.35 23.93
C LEU A 17 -15.52 -14.68 22.81
N MET A 18 -15.70 -15.80 22.11
CA MET A 18 -14.83 -16.19 20.99
C MET A 18 -14.95 -15.25 19.78
N VAL A 19 -16.15 -14.74 19.51
CA VAL A 19 -16.37 -13.79 18.37
C VAL A 19 -15.73 -12.43 18.65
N SER A 20 -15.73 -11.95 19.90
CA SER A 20 -15.11 -10.68 20.27
C SER A 20 -13.57 -10.71 20.25
N LEU A 21 -12.95 -11.88 20.46
CA LEU A 21 -11.49 -12.03 20.43
C LEU A 21 -10.90 -11.99 19.01
N PHE A 22 -11.68 -12.32 17.97
CA PHE A 22 -11.22 -12.26 16.58
C PHE A 22 -11.37 -10.88 15.93
N SER A 23 -12.13 -9.96 16.50
CA SER A 23 -12.35 -8.62 15.93
C SER A 23 -11.36 -7.57 16.44
N ALA A 24 -10.79 -7.76 17.62
CA ALA A 24 -9.88 -6.79 18.26
C ALA A 24 -8.62 -6.49 17.42
N PRO A 25 -7.82 -7.46 16.93
CA PRO A 25 -6.59 -7.15 16.22
C PRO A 25 -6.81 -6.42 14.90
N ALA A 26 -7.91 -6.68 14.20
CA ALA A 26 -8.22 -5.98 12.94
C ALA A 26 -8.68 -4.53 13.18
N GLN A 27 -9.34 -4.26 14.30
CA GLN A 27 -9.72 -2.90 14.70
C GLN A 27 -8.48 -2.10 15.11
N ASP A 28 -7.59 -2.70 15.92
CA ASP A 28 -6.32 -2.08 16.33
C ASP A 28 -5.44 -1.74 15.11
N MET A 29 -5.34 -2.64 14.14
CA MET A 29 -4.60 -2.39 12.90
C MET A 29 -5.15 -1.18 12.12
N ARG A 30 -6.48 -1.10 11.96
CA ARG A 30 -7.12 0.02 11.23
C ARG A 30 -6.89 1.35 11.94
N GLU A 31 -6.97 1.35 13.26
CA GLU A 31 -6.73 2.54 14.06
C GLU A 31 -5.27 3.01 13.93
N LEU A 32 -4.30 2.12 14.09
CA LEU A 32 -2.87 2.42 13.93
C LEU A 32 -2.56 2.95 12.53
N MET A 33 -3.11 2.32 11.49
CA MET A 33 -2.96 2.81 10.12
C MET A 33 -3.60 4.18 9.92
N GLY A 34 -4.79 4.41 10.46
CA GLY A 34 -5.47 5.70 10.40
C GLY A 34 -4.67 6.81 11.06
N GLN A 35 -4.09 6.55 12.22
CA GLN A 35 -3.21 7.47 12.93
C GLN A 35 -1.95 7.79 12.11
N SER A 36 -1.31 6.77 11.55
CA SER A 36 -0.12 6.93 10.72
C SER A 36 -0.40 7.75 9.46
N LEU A 37 -1.45 7.40 8.71
CA LEU A 37 -1.83 8.09 7.48
C LEU A 37 -2.34 9.52 7.71
N SER A 38 -2.89 9.83 8.89
CA SER A 38 -3.34 11.19 9.23
C SER A 38 -2.21 12.23 9.22
N ARG A 39 -0.94 11.80 9.42
CA ARG A 39 0.24 12.65 9.31
C ARG A 39 0.39 13.27 7.92
N LEU A 40 -0.11 12.58 6.90
CA LEU A 40 -0.02 13.02 5.50
C LEU A 40 -1.08 14.06 5.11
N GLN A 41 -1.91 14.54 6.05
CA GLN A 41 -2.76 15.72 5.84
C GLN A 41 -1.92 16.97 5.58
N GLN A 42 -0.67 16.99 6.08
CA GLN A 42 0.34 17.99 5.73
C GLN A 42 1.58 17.23 5.22
N PRO A 43 1.67 16.97 3.91
CA PRO A 43 2.64 16.07 3.33
C PRO A 43 4.03 16.71 3.22
N THR A 44 4.79 16.71 4.32
CA THR A 44 6.21 17.07 4.33
C THR A 44 7.09 15.82 4.18
N PRO A 45 8.35 15.94 3.75
CA PRO A 45 9.26 14.80 3.70
C PRO A 45 9.36 14.05 5.05
N GLU A 46 9.41 14.77 6.17
CA GLU A 46 9.48 14.20 7.52
C GLU A 46 8.20 13.46 7.90
N ALA A 47 7.03 14.00 7.51
CA ALA A 47 5.74 13.35 7.73
C ALA A 47 5.66 12.02 6.97
N PHE A 48 6.12 11.98 5.71
CA PHE A 48 6.21 10.74 4.93
C PHE A 48 7.15 9.72 5.57
N LEU A 49 8.37 10.12 5.94
CA LEU A 49 9.34 9.20 6.55
C LEU A 49 8.82 8.64 7.87
N THR A 50 8.16 9.46 8.69
CA THR A 50 7.54 9.01 9.94
C THR A 50 6.40 8.02 9.65
N CYS A 51 5.50 8.35 8.72
CA CYS A 51 4.41 7.47 8.32
C CYS A 51 4.92 6.12 7.80
N ILE A 52 5.93 6.12 6.92
CA ILE A 52 6.55 4.90 6.37
C ILE A 52 7.16 4.05 7.50
N ALA A 53 7.86 4.66 8.45
CA ALA A 53 8.44 3.95 9.60
C ALA A 53 7.36 3.32 10.50
N GLU A 54 6.24 3.99 10.70
CA GLU A 54 5.08 3.46 11.43
C GLU A 54 4.40 2.33 10.68
N LEU A 55 4.18 2.48 9.36
CA LEU A 55 3.61 1.44 8.51
C LEU A 55 4.47 0.17 8.48
N LYS A 56 5.80 0.28 8.48
CA LYS A 56 6.71 -0.87 8.64
C LYS A 56 6.48 -1.62 9.95
N ARG A 57 6.28 -0.91 11.05
CA ARG A 57 5.98 -1.54 12.35
C ARG A 57 4.62 -2.22 12.33
N ILE A 58 3.62 -1.58 11.74
CA ILE A 58 2.27 -2.14 11.61
C ILE A 58 2.32 -3.39 10.73
N ASP A 59 3.03 -3.38 9.60
CA ASP A 59 3.21 -4.54 8.75
C ASP A 59 3.89 -5.71 9.48
N ALA A 60 4.91 -5.42 10.30
CA ALA A 60 5.57 -6.43 11.12
C ALA A 60 4.65 -7.01 12.23
N MET A 61 3.71 -6.22 12.75
CA MET A 61 2.71 -6.68 13.73
C MET A 61 1.60 -7.51 13.07
N PHE A 62 1.29 -7.24 11.80
CA PHE A 62 0.19 -7.87 11.05
C PHE A 62 0.69 -8.44 9.70
N PRO A 63 1.62 -9.40 9.69
CA PRO A 63 2.35 -9.83 8.48
C PRO A 63 1.45 -10.46 7.41
N ASP A 64 0.32 -11.03 7.80
CA ASP A 64 -0.64 -11.69 6.90
C ASP A 64 -1.72 -10.74 6.36
N GLN A 65 -1.64 -9.45 6.71
CA GLN A 65 -2.60 -8.45 6.26
C GLN A 65 -2.09 -7.68 5.03
N VAL A 66 -2.94 -7.57 4.01
CA VAL A 66 -2.61 -6.85 2.77
C VAL A 66 -2.49 -5.34 2.99
N ALA A 67 -3.38 -4.77 3.78
CA ALA A 67 -3.53 -3.32 3.89
C ALA A 67 -2.28 -2.57 4.40
N PRO A 68 -1.55 -3.01 5.45
CA PRO A 68 -0.30 -2.36 5.86
C PRO A 68 0.77 -2.43 4.78
N LYS A 69 0.97 -3.59 4.14
CA LYS A 69 1.94 -3.77 3.05
C LYS A 69 1.63 -2.86 1.86
N TYR A 70 0.37 -2.82 1.45
CA TYR A 70 -0.08 -1.96 0.36
C TYR A 70 0.21 -0.50 0.65
N GLN A 71 -0.16 -0.01 1.84
CA GLN A 71 0.09 1.37 2.23
C GLN A 71 1.57 1.67 2.38
N LEU A 72 2.37 0.74 2.90
CA LEU A 72 3.81 0.89 2.98
C LEU A 72 4.43 1.11 1.59
N ALA A 73 4.11 0.25 0.62
CA ALA A 73 4.58 0.41 -0.76
C ALA A 73 4.10 1.75 -1.35
N LEU A 74 2.80 2.05 -1.25
CA LEU A 74 2.21 3.26 -1.82
C LEU A 74 2.84 4.54 -1.27
N GLN A 75 3.03 4.65 0.06
CA GLN A 75 3.60 5.86 0.65
C GLN A 75 5.10 6.00 0.37
N SER A 76 5.84 4.89 0.24
CA SER A 76 7.24 4.91 -0.21
C SER A 76 7.37 5.43 -1.65
N LEU A 77 6.47 5.02 -2.56
CA LEU A 77 6.43 5.51 -3.93
C LEU A 77 6.02 6.99 -4.01
N ASN A 78 5.04 7.40 -3.21
CA ASN A 78 4.65 8.82 -3.10
C ASN A 78 5.82 9.69 -2.64
N PHE A 79 6.54 9.26 -1.60
CA PHE A 79 7.74 9.96 -1.15
C PHE A 79 8.76 10.11 -2.27
N ALA A 80 9.05 9.00 -2.97
CA ALA A 80 10.07 8.96 -4.02
C ALA A 80 9.76 9.93 -5.20
N VAL A 81 8.50 10.01 -5.62
CA VAL A 81 8.08 10.95 -6.68
C VAL A 81 8.15 12.41 -6.22
N MET A 82 7.79 12.68 -4.97
CA MET A 82 7.83 14.04 -4.42
C MET A 82 9.25 14.49 -4.06
N ASN A 83 10.14 13.56 -3.75
CA ASN A 83 11.50 13.82 -3.31
C ASN A 83 12.52 12.96 -4.08
N PRO A 84 12.61 13.07 -5.43
CA PRO A 84 13.38 12.14 -6.26
C PRO A 84 14.88 12.15 -6.00
N ARG A 85 15.41 13.23 -5.39
CA ARG A 85 16.83 13.40 -5.07
C ARG A 85 17.16 13.28 -3.59
N ALA A 86 16.19 12.91 -2.74
CA ALA A 86 16.45 12.68 -1.32
C ALA A 86 17.33 11.43 -1.13
N GLU A 87 18.17 11.44 -0.11
CA GLU A 87 19.07 10.33 0.23
C GLU A 87 18.32 9.01 0.44
N GLN A 88 17.10 9.08 0.99
CA GLN A 88 16.27 7.93 1.29
C GLN A 88 15.57 7.33 0.07
N THR A 89 15.49 8.06 -1.06
CA THR A 89 14.65 7.68 -2.20
C THR A 89 15.02 6.32 -2.77
N GLU A 90 16.31 6.04 -2.99
CA GLU A 90 16.73 4.75 -3.56
C GLU A 90 16.42 3.58 -2.63
N SER A 91 16.66 3.73 -1.34
CA SER A 91 16.34 2.66 -0.37
C SER A 91 14.84 2.41 -0.27
N LEU A 92 14.02 3.47 -0.31
CA LEU A 92 12.56 3.36 -0.27
C LEU A 92 11.99 2.73 -1.55
N LEU A 93 12.56 3.04 -2.72
CA LEU A 93 12.17 2.37 -3.97
C LEU A 93 12.50 0.88 -3.95
N THR A 94 13.67 0.51 -3.44
CA THR A 94 14.08 -0.89 -3.29
C THR A 94 13.17 -1.64 -2.31
N GLU A 95 12.84 -1.04 -1.18
CA GLU A 95 11.93 -1.62 -0.19
C GLU A 95 10.50 -1.73 -0.74
N ALA A 96 10.01 -0.72 -1.48
CA ALA A 96 8.71 -0.77 -2.14
C ALA A 96 8.64 -1.92 -3.15
N GLU A 97 9.69 -2.14 -3.94
CA GLU A 97 9.77 -3.26 -4.88
C GLU A 97 9.65 -4.61 -4.16
N GLN A 98 10.41 -4.81 -3.08
CA GLN A 98 10.33 -6.02 -2.26
C GLN A 98 8.93 -6.21 -1.65
N THR A 99 8.32 -5.13 -1.19
CA THR A 99 6.97 -5.15 -0.61
C THR A 99 5.91 -5.51 -1.67
N ILE A 100 6.04 -4.99 -2.90
CA ILE A 100 5.14 -5.33 -4.02
C ILE A 100 5.29 -6.80 -4.42
N VAL A 101 6.54 -7.32 -4.45
CA VAL A 101 6.79 -8.76 -4.67
C VAL A 101 6.09 -9.60 -3.60
N ALA A 102 6.19 -9.22 -2.33
CA ALA A 102 5.51 -9.93 -1.25
C ALA A 102 3.98 -9.85 -1.37
N LEU A 103 3.42 -8.68 -1.71
CA LEU A 103 1.99 -8.50 -1.97
C LEU A 103 1.50 -9.42 -3.09
N ALA A 104 2.26 -9.55 -4.18
CA ALA A 104 1.90 -10.39 -5.32
C ALA A 104 1.77 -11.88 -4.97
N GLN A 105 2.36 -12.31 -3.85
CA GLN A 105 2.27 -13.69 -3.33
C GLN A 105 1.11 -13.88 -2.35
N MET A 106 0.43 -12.82 -1.93
CA MET A 106 -0.67 -12.89 -0.98
C MET A 106 -1.99 -13.20 -1.72
N PRO A 107 -2.69 -14.30 -1.42
CA PRO A 107 -3.94 -14.64 -2.10
C PRO A 107 -5.05 -13.60 -1.93
N ALA A 108 -5.00 -12.82 -0.86
CA ALA A 108 -5.98 -11.77 -0.56
C ALA A 108 -5.64 -10.41 -1.21
N ALA A 109 -4.47 -10.27 -1.87
CA ALA A 109 -4.10 -9.03 -2.54
C ALA A 109 -4.89 -8.88 -3.85
N ASP A 110 -5.41 -7.67 -4.09
CA ASP A 110 -6.06 -7.35 -5.37
C ASP A 110 -5.01 -7.25 -6.49
N ALA A 111 -5.19 -8.03 -7.54
CA ALA A 111 -4.23 -8.09 -8.65
C ALA A 111 -4.15 -6.79 -9.44
N SER A 112 -5.25 -6.00 -9.51
CA SER A 112 -5.25 -4.68 -10.13
C SER A 112 -4.41 -3.69 -9.32
N ASP A 113 -4.55 -3.72 -7.99
CA ASP A 113 -3.76 -2.87 -7.10
C ASP A 113 -2.28 -3.21 -7.15
N VAL A 114 -1.92 -4.49 -7.19
CA VAL A 114 -0.53 -4.95 -7.36
C VAL A 114 0.05 -4.45 -8.69
N CYS A 115 -0.68 -4.57 -9.81
CA CYS A 115 -0.25 -4.02 -11.09
C CYS A 115 -0.11 -2.49 -11.04
N THR A 116 -1.01 -1.80 -10.35
CA THR A 116 -0.95 -0.34 -10.17
C THR A 116 0.33 0.07 -9.44
N LEU A 117 0.69 -0.63 -8.36
CA LEU A 117 1.93 -0.36 -7.63
C LEU A 117 3.18 -0.63 -8.48
N TRP A 118 3.19 -1.67 -9.31
CA TRP A 118 4.29 -1.92 -10.24
C TRP A 118 4.45 -0.77 -11.26
N GLY A 119 3.36 -0.33 -11.88
CA GLY A 119 3.38 0.83 -12.78
C GLY A 119 3.91 2.08 -12.07
N PHE A 120 3.48 2.30 -10.81
CA PHE A 120 3.92 3.44 -10.02
C PHE A 120 5.41 3.34 -9.63
N LEU A 121 5.92 2.16 -9.32
CA LEU A 121 7.35 1.94 -9.07
C LEU A 121 8.20 2.32 -10.28
N TYR A 122 7.85 1.82 -11.46
CA TYR A 122 8.59 2.14 -12.69
C TYR A 122 8.49 3.63 -13.06
N MET A 123 7.31 4.24 -12.87
CA MET A 123 7.15 5.68 -13.02
C MET A 123 8.06 6.45 -12.04
N SER A 124 8.12 6.03 -10.78
CA SER A 124 8.98 6.65 -9.76
C SER A 124 10.47 6.54 -10.11
N ARG A 125 10.90 5.40 -10.68
CA ARG A 125 12.25 5.20 -11.20
C ARG A 125 12.56 6.17 -12.36
N ILE A 126 11.59 6.41 -13.24
CA ILE A 126 11.75 7.40 -14.34
C ILE A 126 11.89 8.81 -13.75
N VAL A 127 11.04 9.19 -12.80
CA VAL A 127 11.10 10.51 -12.13
C VAL A 127 12.43 10.73 -11.43
N GLN A 128 13.00 9.69 -10.81
CA GLN A 128 14.30 9.75 -10.12
C GLN A 128 15.46 10.04 -11.08
N ASP A 129 15.52 9.40 -12.24
CA ASP A 129 16.54 9.60 -13.27
C ASP A 129 15.92 9.41 -14.67
N PRO A 130 15.33 10.47 -15.25
CA PRO A 130 14.66 10.36 -16.54
C PRO A 130 15.58 9.96 -17.68
N ALA A 131 16.84 10.43 -17.65
CA ALA A 131 17.81 10.18 -18.71
C ALA A 131 18.19 8.68 -18.79
N ARG A 132 18.34 8.03 -17.64
CA ARG A 132 18.72 6.62 -17.54
C ARG A 132 17.52 5.69 -17.63
N ASN A 133 16.42 6.07 -16.99
CA ASN A 133 15.30 5.19 -16.72
C ASN A 133 14.11 5.40 -17.67
N GLY A 134 14.05 6.55 -18.36
CA GLY A 134 12.92 6.88 -19.23
C GLY A 134 12.67 5.81 -20.28
N GLN A 135 13.66 5.53 -21.13
CA GLN A 135 13.54 4.51 -22.18
C GLN A 135 13.42 3.10 -21.60
N ARG A 136 14.09 2.84 -20.46
CA ARG A 136 14.14 1.52 -19.84
C ARG A 136 12.78 1.07 -19.31
N TYR A 137 12.03 1.96 -18.66
CA TYR A 137 10.82 1.61 -17.93
C TYR A 137 9.52 2.13 -18.55
N TYR A 138 9.59 2.87 -19.67
CA TYR A 138 8.41 3.46 -20.29
C TYR A 138 7.31 2.44 -20.60
N LEU A 139 7.67 1.33 -21.26
CA LEU A 139 6.71 0.28 -21.60
C LEU A 139 6.20 -0.48 -20.37
N ASP A 140 7.03 -0.62 -19.33
CA ASP A 140 6.62 -1.25 -18.09
C ASP A 140 5.57 -0.41 -17.35
N VAL A 141 5.70 0.91 -17.35
CA VAL A 141 4.68 1.82 -16.78
C VAL A 141 3.35 1.64 -17.49
N ILE A 142 3.34 1.76 -18.82
CA ILE A 142 2.12 1.66 -19.62
C ILE A 142 1.48 0.27 -19.45
N GLY A 143 2.25 -0.79 -19.66
CA GLY A 143 1.75 -2.16 -19.61
C GLY A 143 1.17 -2.53 -18.24
N ASN A 144 1.74 -2.04 -17.16
CA ASN A 144 1.19 -2.31 -15.81
C ASN A 144 -0.11 -1.55 -15.54
N TYR A 145 -0.24 -0.29 -15.95
CA TYR A 145 -1.52 0.43 -15.81
C TYR A 145 -2.62 -0.15 -16.71
N GLU A 146 -2.30 -0.50 -17.96
CA GLU A 146 -3.25 -1.18 -18.85
C GLU A 146 -3.71 -2.51 -18.26
N LYS A 147 -2.79 -3.31 -17.72
CA LYS A 147 -3.11 -4.58 -17.04
C LYS A 147 -3.98 -4.34 -15.81
N ALA A 148 -3.67 -3.35 -14.99
CA ALA A 148 -4.47 -3.00 -13.82
C ALA A 148 -5.91 -2.66 -14.21
N LEU A 149 -6.09 -1.80 -15.23
CA LEU A 149 -7.40 -1.36 -15.70
C LEU A 149 -8.15 -2.44 -16.49
N LYS A 150 -7.45 -3.40 -17.08
CA LYS A 150 -8.07 -4.59 -17.67
C LYS A 150 -8.65 -5.52 -16.61
N ILE A 151 -7.99 -5.65 -15.45
CA ILE A 151 -8.47 -6.45 -14.31
C ILE A 151 -9.62 -5.73 -13.60
N ASN A 152 -9.43 -4.46 -13.27
CA ASN A 152 -10.43 -3.62 -12.61
C ASN A 152 -10.54 -2.27 -13.33
N PRO A 153 -11.52 -2.10 -14.25
CA PRO A 153 -11.72 -0.83 -14.96
C PRO A 153 -12.04 0.36 -14.05
N ASP A 154 -12.43 0.13 -12.80
CA ASP A 154 -12.77 1.17 -11.84
C ASP A 154 -11.66 1.47 -10.83
N ASN A 155 -10.45 0.93 -11.04
CA ASN A 155 -9.30 1.27 -10.22
C ASN A 155 -8.94 2.76 -10.40
N ALA A 156 -9.39 3.59 -9.45
CA ALA A 156 -9.24 5.03 -9.52
C ALA A 156 -7.75 5.46 -9.46
N LEU A 157 -6.93 4.76 -8.68
CA LEU A 157 -5.51 5.07 -8.56
C LEU A 157 -4.77 4.78 -9.88
N ALA A 158 -5.07 3.64 -10.52
CA ALA A 158 -4.48 3.27 -11.81
C ALA A 158 -4.81 4.32 -12.89
N LYS A 159 -6.09 4.74 -12.98
CA LYS A 159 -6.52 5.82 -13.91
C LYS A 159 -5.75 7.11 -13.66
N GLN A 160 -5.71 7.57 -12.42
CA GLN A 160 -5.05 8.81 -12.06
C GLN A 160 -3.54 8.79 -12.38
N LEU A 161 -2.86 7.69 -12.07
CA LEU A 161 -1.42 7.57 -12.30
C LEU A 161 -1.10 7.44 -13.79
N GLN A 162 -1.92 6.71 -14.56
CA GLN A 162 -1.78 6.61 -16.01
C GLN A 162 -1.94 7.98 -16.68
N GLU A 163 -2.93 8.76 -16.28
CA GLU A 163 -3.17 10.11 -16.78
C GLU A 163 -1.97 11.04 -16.47
N LYS A 164 -1.54 11.07 -15.21
CA LYS A 164 -0.36 11.86 -14.80
C LYS A 164 0.91 11.48 -15.56
N PHE A 165 1.13 10.19 -15.81
CA PHE A 165 2.26 9.73 -16.59
C PHE A 165 2.18 10.24 -18.03
N SER A 166 1.01 10.13 -18.67
CA SER A 166 0.77 10.58 -20.03
C SER A 166 0.98 12.08 -20.18
N GLU A 167 0.48 12.88 -19.23
CA GLU A 167 0.67 14.33 -19.18
C GLU A 167 2.16 14.70 -19.02
N GLY A 168 2.87 14.04 -18.11
CA GLY A 168 4.30 14.27 -17.90
C GLY A 168 5.13 13.96 -19.13
N MET A 169 4.80 12.87 -19.84
CA MET A 169 5.48 12.52 -21.10
C MET A 169 5.18 13.53 -22.21
N ALA A 170 3.94 14.01 -22.33
CA ALA A 170 3.59 15.03 -23.32
C ALA A 170 4.31 16.38 -23.07
N GLN A 171 4.58 16.72 -21.81
CA GLN A 171 5.36 17.91 -21.43
C GLN A 171 6.85 17.73 -21.75
N ALA A 172 7.41 16.54 -21.54
CA ALA A 172 8.82 16.26 -21.79
C ALA A 172 9.18 16.24 -23.29
N MET A 173 8.19 16.07 -24.18
CA MET A 173 8.37 16.07 -25.65
C MET A 173 8.24 17.47 -26.30
N ARG A 174 7.92 18.50 -25.53
CA ARG A 174 7.80 19.90 -26.01
C ARG A 174 9.07 20.69 -25.82
#